data_01340f4af345c354a85833b5ea9d9c15
#
_entry.id   01340f4af345c354a85833b5ea9d9c15
#
_cell.length_a   1.000
_cell.length_b   1.000
_cell.length_c   1.000
_cell.angle_alpha   90.00
_cell.angle_beta   90.00
_cell.angle_gamma   90.00
#
_symmetry.space_group_name_H-M   'P 1'
#
loop_
_entity.id
_entity.type
_entity.pdbx_description
1 polymer ?
#
loop_
_entity_poly.entity_id
_entity_poly.type
_entity_poly.pdbx_seq_one_letter_code
_entity_poly.pdbx_strand_id
1 'polypeptide(L)'
;MVKVDTKRDGLLADYAVGMLRDFYMRKSEKSPQEAYARAATAWSRFNNKEDKELAQRLYNYASKKWFMFASPVLSNAPNGKPNEDKGMPISCFLTYVPDTLEGLIGHSSELRWLSVYGGGVGGHWSDVRTISDIAPGPIPFLHTVDADMIAYRQGKTRKGSYAAYMDIKHPDVMEFLQIRIPTGDVQRKALNIHNAINITDDFMQAVIEDKDWEFVDPNDERVTDKMNARKIWQQILETRFRTGEPYLNFIDTANKHLPAPLKKAGLKINGSNLCNEIHLPTSEDRTAVCCLSSLNLEYYDDWKDTTIVQDLITMLDNVLEYFIKNAPDTISRAKYSAARERSIGLGAMGFHSYLQRKGCSWQTEVAREYNTNIFKTINERAHEQTELLAKQRGDYLDGDGSGKRNSHLLAIAPNASSGIILSTSPSIEPMKANAYTHRTRAGSFLVKNKYLEKVLDSIGENKKGVWKSIITNKGSVQHLTFLTDEEKTLFKTADELDQRWVVQHAADRQKYICQGQSVNLFFPTGVDRSYVNDVHVKAWKEGLKGLYYLRTESKVRAETVADKVARVALVDDQRNIIYGKDDCPYCHMAKEEFRILNIPYDFIDIEK
;
A
#
# COMPACT_ATOMS: atom_id res chain seq x y z
N MET A 1 31.15 12.04 7.83
CA MET A 1 30.00 11.86 8.75
C MET A 1 28.95 12.89 8.35
N VAL A 2 27.69 12.48 8.24
CA VAL A 2 26.57 13.38 7.89
C VAL A 2 26.42 14.46 8.97
N LYS A 3 26.28 15.72 8.55
CA LYS A 3 25.96 16.83 9.46
C LYS A 3 24.46 16.78 9.77
N VAL A 4 24.12 16.47 11.03
CA VAL A 4 22.76 16.36 11.52
C VAL A 4 22.28 17.71 12.08
N ASP A 5 21.07 18.11 11.70
CA ASP A 5 20.39 19.32 12.20
C ASP A 5 19.14 18.92 12.99
N THR A 6 19.30 18.74 14.30
CA THR A 6 18.20 18.32 15.20
C THR A 6 17.09 19.36 15.32
N LYS A 7 17.31 20.63 14.94
CA LYS A 7 16.24 21.66 14.93
C LYS A 7 15.13 21.31 13.94
N ARG A 8 15.42 20.47 12.93
CA ARG A 8 14.43 20.00 11.96
C ARG A 8 13.43 18.99 12.54
N ASP A 9 13.63 18.49 13.76
CA ASP A 9 12.58 17.77 14.49
C ASP A 9 11.31 18.63 14.64
N GLY A 10 11.46 19.95 14.75
CA GLY A 10 10.33 20.89 14.76
C GLY A 10 9.51 20.97 13.45
N LEU A 11 9.95 20.34 12.37
CA LEU A 11 9.16 20.18 11.14
C LEU A 11 8.16 19.00 11.22
N LEU A 12 8.32 18.13 12.22
CA LEU A 12 7.48 16.96 12.44
C LEU A 12 6.46 17.27 13.55
N ALA A 13 5.26 16.76 13.39
CA ALA A 13 4.26 16.82 14.44
C ALA A 13 4.63 15.83 15.59
N ASP A 14 4.19 16.11 16.82
CA ASP A 14 4.51 15.29 18.00
C ASP A 14 4.15 13.81 17.81
N TYR A 15 2.99 13.53 17.22
CA TYR A 15 2.58 12.15 16.92
C TYR A 15 3.52 11.46 15.91
N ALA A 16 4.08 12.21 14.96
CA ALA A 16 5.03 11.69 13.98
C ALA A 16 6.38 11.35 14.63
N VAL A 17 6.87 12.21 15.54
CA VAL A 17 8.05 11.94 16.36
C VAL A 17 7.84 10.69 17.21
N GLY A 18 6.65 10.54 17.82
CA GLY A 18 6.26 9.34 18.57
C GLY A 18 6.32 8.08 17.71
N MET A 19 5.71 8.12 16.51
CA MET A 19 5.74 7.00 15.56
C MET A 19 7.16 6.63 15.13
N LEU A 20 8.01 7.63 14.84
CA LEU A 20 9.40 7.39 14.45
C LEU A 20 10.18 6.74 15.58
N ARG A 21 9.97 7.18 16.83
CA ARG A 21 10.60 6.59 18.02
C ARG A 21 10.16 5.14 18.24
N ASP A 22 8.88 4.85 18.13
CA ASP A 22 8.32 3.53 18.42
C ASP A 22 8.68 2.46 17.38
N PHE A 23 8.84 2.85 16.09
CA PHE A 23 8.91 1.89 15.00
C PHE A 23 10.18 1.98 14.13
N TYR A 24 10.91 3.11 14.14
CA TYR A 24 11.98 3.34 13.16
C TYR A 24 13.35 3.65 13.79
N MET A 25 13.34 4.24 14.99
CA MET A 25 14.57 4.62 15.67
C MET A 25 15.20 3.44 16.40
N ARG A 26 16.54 3.44 16.49
CA ARG A 26 17.32 2.56 17.34
C ARG A 26 17.28 3.08 18.78
N LYS A 27 17.50 2.20 19.76
CA LYS A 27 17.56 2.60 21.20
C LYS A 27 18.61 3.66 21.50
N SER A 28 19.68 3.69 20.71
CA SER A 28 20.78 4.67 20.85
C SER A 28 20.46 6.04 20.23
N GLU A 29 19.43 6.14 19.40
CA GLU A 29 19.05 7.38 18.70
C GLU A 29 18.11 8.22 19.56
N LYS A 30 18.37 9.52 19.67
CA LYS A 30 17.63 10.47 20.49
C LYS A 30 16.67 11.34 19.69
N SER A 31 16.92 11.46 18.38
CA SER A 31 16.17 12.32 17.45
C SER A 31 15.85 11.57 16.17
N PRO A 32 14.68 11.78 15.54
CA PRO A 32 14.38 11.32 14.18
C PRO A 32 15.47 11.64 13.16
N GLN A 33 16.17 12.77 13.32
CA GLN A 33 17.23 13.19 12.41
C GLN A 33 18.43 12.22 12.45
N GLU A 34 18.70 11.59 13.60
CA GLU A 34 19.77 10.58 13.71
C GLU A 34 19.39 9.30 12.95
N ALA A 35 18.11 8.89 12.97
CA ALA A 35 17.63 7.77 12.18
C ALA A 35 17.72 8.05 10.67
N TYR A 36 17.35 9.25 10.22
CA TYR A 36 17.53 9.68 8.84
C TYR A 36 19.02 9.70 8.43
N ALA A 37 19.90 10.19 9.29
CA ALA A 37 21.35 10.21 9.03
C ALA A 37 21.95 8.80 8.95
N ARG A 38 21.50 7.86 9.81
CA ARG A 38 21.89 6.45 9.75
C ARG A 38 21.48 5.84 8.41
N ALA A 39 20.23 5.98 8.01
CA ALA A 39 19.73 5.44 6.75
C ALA A 39 20.44 6.08 5.54
N ALA A 40 20.61 7.39 5.52
CA ALA A 40 21.33 8.10 4.46
C ALA A 40 22.78 7.61 4.34
N THR A 41 23.48 7.43 5.47
CA THR A 41 24.86 6.91 5.49
C THR A 41 24.94 5.46 5.01
N ALA A 42 24.01 4.60 5.46
CA ALA A 42 23.98 3.19 5.07
C ALA A 42 23.74 3.03 3.56
N TRP A 43 22.78 3.77 3.03
CA TRP A 43 22.32 3.63 1.65
C TRP A 43 23.07 4.49 0.62
N SER A 44 24.04 5.29 1.07
CA SER A 44 25.04 5.92 0.19
C SER A 44 26.19 4.97 -0.19
N ARG A 45 26.21 3.75 0.36
CA ARG A 45 27.29 2.78 0.15
C ARG A 45 27.00 1.84 -0.99
N PHE A 46 27.98 1.71 -1.88
CA PHE A 46 28.01 0.67 -2.89
C PHE A 46 29.33 -0.12 -2.76
N ASN A 47 29.28 -1.44 -2.67
CA ASN A 47 30.44 -2.30 -2.46
C ASN A 47 31.32 -1.86 -1.27
N ASN A 48 30.70 -1.52 -0.14
CA ASN A 48 31.31 -1.03 1.09
C ASN A 48 32.02 0.35 0.96
N LYS A 49 31.97 0.99 -0.20
CA LYS A 49 32.49 2.34 -0.39
C LYS A 49 31.38 3.36 -0.18
N GLU A 50 31.56 4.24 0.81
CA GLU A 50 30.60 5.31 1.13
C GLU A 50 30.79 6.51 0.20
N ASP A 51 29.68 7.00 -0.38
CA ASP A 51 29.59 8.32 -1.00
C ASP A 51 29.07 9.32 0.04
N LYS A 52 29.98 10.10 0.61
CA LYS A 52 29.67 11.07 1.68
C LYS A 52 28.80 12.22 1.20
N GLU A 53 28.91 12.61 -0.06
CA GLU A 53 28.11 13.68 -0.63
C GLU A 53 26.67 13.20 -0.86
N LEU A 54 26.51 12.02 -1.42
CA LEU A 54 25.19 11.37 -1.55
C LEU A 54 24.54 11.19 -0.16
N ALA A 55 25.31 10.72 0.85
CA ALA A 55 24.79 10.59 2.22
C ALA A 55 24.24 11.91 2.76
N GLN A 56 24.97 13.01 2.57
CA GLN A 56 24.53 14.32 3.03
C GLN A 56 23.29 14.82 2.26
N ARG A 57 23.23 14.59 0.95
CA ARG A 57 22.04 14.97 0.14
C ARG A 57 20.81 14.17 0.55
N LEU A 58 20.91 12.83 0.67
CA LEU A 58 19.82 11.96 1.13
C LEU A 58 19.29 12.37 2.50
N TYR A 59 20.18 12.65 3.46
CA TYR A 59 19.80 13.17 4.76
C TYR A 59 19.04 14.49 4.63
N ASN A 60 19.54 15.42 3.86
CA ASN A 60 18.93 16.73 3.67
C ASN A 60 17.53 16.61 3.07
N TYR A 61 17.32 15.71 2.09
CA TYR A 61 16.02 15.50 1.47
C TYR A 61 15.00 14.92 2.47
N ALA A 62 15.36 13.84 3.18
CA ALA A 62 14.51 13.22 4.20
C ALA A 62 14.17 14.22 5.32
N SER A 63 15.18 14.89 5.83
CA SER A 63 15.10 15.88 6.90
C SER A 63 14.22 17.09 6.56
N LYS A 64 14.14 17.49 5.28
CA LYS A 64 13.25 18.53 4.75
C LYS A 64 11.86 18.01 4.35
N LYS A 65 11.56 16.73 4.58
CA LYS A 65 10.29 16.08 4.21
C LYS A 65 10.06 15.97 2.69
N TRP A 66 11.11 16.03 1.87
CA TRP A 66 11.00 15.95 0.41
C TRP A 66 10.80 14.52 -0.09
N PHE A 67 11.21 13.54 0.69
CA PHE A 67 10.89 12.13 0.50
C PHE A 67 10.84 11.38 1.84
N MET A 68 10.35 10.16 1.80
CA MET A 68 10.41 9.24 2.93
C MET A 68 10.98 7.91 2.48
N PHE A 69 11.96 7.40 3.24
CA PHE A 69 12.39 6.02 3.13
C PHE A 69 11.21 5.08 3.36
N ALA A 70 11.09 3.99 2.59
CA ALA A 70 10.15 2.94 2.95
C ALA A 70 10.45 2.41 4.36
N SER A 71 9.41 1.91 5.04
CA SER A 71 9.56 1.51 6.44
C SER A 71 10.77 0.59 6.72
N PRO A 72 10.99 -0.51 5.98
CA PRO A 72 12.15 -1.35 6.23
C PRO A 72 13.48 -0.70 5.78
N VAL A 73 13.44 0.17 4.77
CA VAL A 73 14.64 0.93 4.34
C VAL A 73 15.13 1.85 5.45
N LEU A 74 14.22 2.46 6.22
CA LEU A 74 14.58 3.29 7.36
C LEU A 74 14.90 2.45 8.60
N SER A 75 13.98 1.56 9.01
CA SER A 75 14.12 0.83 10.27
C SER A 75 15.28 -0.16 10.28
N ASN A 76 15.55 -0.83 9.15
CA ASN A 76 16.56 -1.86 9.01
C ASN A 76 17.88 -1.36 8.39
N ALA A 77 18.03 -0.05 8.20
CA ALA A 77 19.31 0.52 7.77
C ALA A 77 20.43 0.15 8.76
N PRO A 78 21.53 -0.49 8.33
CA PRO A 78 22.58 -0.94 9.23
C PRO A 78 23.33 0.25 9.84
N ASN A 79 23.77 0.08 11.11
CA ASN A 79 24.60 1.06 11.81
C ASN A 79 26.02 0.52 12.10
N GLY A 80 26.34 -0.67 11.59
CA GLY A 80 27.61 -1.34 11.82
C GLY A 80 27.73 -2.03 13.19
N LYS A 81 26.62 -2.17 13.93
CA LYS A 81 26.57 -2.89 15.20
C LYS A 81 25.82 -4.21 15.02
N PRO A 82 26.51 -5.37 15.00
CA PRO A 82 25.93 -6.66 14.64
C PRO A 82 24.68 -7.05 15.45
N ASN A 83 24.57 -6.63 16.70
CA ASN A 83 23.44 -6.93 17.58
C ASN A 83 22.20 -6.04 17.33
N GLU A 84 22.37 -4.95 16.60
CA GLU A 84 21.30 -4.01 16.25
C GLU A 84 20.85 -4.14 14.79
N ASP A 85 21.66 -4.76 13.94
CA ASP A 85 21.42 -4.91 12.50
C ASP A 85 20.63 -6.19 12.22
N LYS A 86 19.32 -6.17 12.56
CA LYS A 86 18.41 -7.31 12.42
C LYS A 86 17.29 -6.97 11.45
N GLY A 87 17.29 -7.60 10.30
CA GLY A 87 16.23 -7.48 9.31
C GLY A 87 16.73 -7.03 7.94
N MET A 88 15.91 -7.25 6.94
CA MET A 88 16.21 -6.91 5.55
C MET A 88 15.52 -5.58 5.17
N PRO A 89 16.12 -4.78 4.28
CA PRO A 89 15.55 -3.50 3.88
C PRO A 89 14.42 -3.62 2.84
N ILE A 90 14.03 -4.82 2.48
CA ILE A 90 12.99 -5.11 1.48
C ILE A 90 11.69 -5.50 2.18
N SER A 91 10.57 -5.01 1.64
CA SER A 91 9.23 -5.28 2.17
C SER A 91 8.27 -5.92 1.18
N CYS A 92 8.60 -5.97 -0.10
CA CYS A 92 7.69 -6.43 -1.15
C CYS A 92 8.27 -7.61 -1.90
N PHE A 93 7.54 -8.75 -1.83
CA PHE A 93 7.88 -9.99 -2.47
C PHE A 93 6.69 -10.53 -3.25
N LEU A 94 6.97 -11.18 -4.38
CA LEU A 94 5.98 -11.88 -5.18
C LEU A 94 6.45 -13.32 -5.35
N THR A 95 5.59 -14.27 -5.00
CA THR A 95 5.88 -15.71 -5.06
C THR A 95 5.04 -16.39 -6.13
N TYR A 96 5.54 -17.50 -6.61
CA TYR A 96 4.85 -18.43 -7.51
C TYR A 96 4.63 -19.75 -6.77
N VAL A 97 3.46 -20.35 -6.94
CA VAL A 97 3.09 -21.62 -6.30
C VAL A 97 2.99 -22.71 -7.37
N PRO A 98 3.98 -23.61 -7.50
CA PRO A 98 3.91 -24.73 -8.43
C PRO A 98 2.86 -25.77 -7.99
N ASP A 99 2.23 -26.43 -8.95
CA ASP A 99 1.27 -27.53 -8.71
C ASP A 99 1.96 -28.86 -8.44
N THR A 100 2.87 -28.87 -7.48
CA THR A 100 3.54 -30.08 -6.97
C THR A 100 3.58 -30.05 -5.45
N LEU A 101 3.66 -31.21 -4.81
CA LEU A 101 3.73 -31.27 -3.35
C LEU A 101 4.99 -30.55 -2.82
N GLU A 102 6.12 -30.75 -3.48
CA GLU A 102 7.38 -30.06 -3.18
C GLU A 102 7.23 -28.53 -3.35
N GLY A 103 6.55 -28.08 -4.40
CA GLY A 103 6.28 -26.66 -4.67
C GLY A 103 5.41 -26.02 -3.60
N LEU A 104 4.32 -26.67 -3.20
CA LEU A 104 3.40 -26.21 -2.15
C LEU A 104 4.11 -26.12 -0.78
N ILE A 105 4.89 -27.16 -0.42
CA ILE A 105 5.68 -27.17 0.83
C ILE A 105 6.79 -26.10 0.77
N GLY A 106 7.51 -26.03 -0.35
CA GLY A 106 8.57 -25.04 -0.57
C GLY A 106 8.07 -23.61 -0.48
N HIS A 107 6.93 -23.31 -1.11
CA HIS A 107 6.27 -22.00 -1.00
C HIS A 107 5.90 -21.67 0.46
N SER A 108 5.28 -22.61 1.18
CA SER A 108 4.91 -22.41 2.59
C SER A 108 6.14 -22.13 3.47
N SER A 109 7.24 -22.85 3.23
CA SER A 109 8.51 -22.62 3.95
C SER A 109 9.08 -21.23 3.67
N GLU A 110 9.21 -20.84 2.40
CA GLU A 110 9.73 -19.53 2.00
C GLU A 110 8.87 -18.39 2.54
N LEU A 111 7.54 -18.51 2.44
CA LEU A 111 6.59 -17.51 2.94
C LEU A 111 6.78 -17.22 4.44
N ARG A 112 7.00 -18.25 5.26
CA ARG A 112 7.28 -18.10 6.69
C ARG A 112 8.56 -17.30 6.93
N TRP A 113 9.62 -17.58 6.20
CA TRP A 113 10.87 -16.84 6.28
C TRP A 113 10.71 -15.39 5.83
N LEU A 114 10.05 -15.13 4.70
CA LEU A 114 9.76 -13.77 4.22
C LEU A 114 8.97 -12.98 5.26
N SER A 115 7.99 -13.61 5.92
CA SER A 115 7.19 -12.98 6.98
C SER A 115 8.02 -12.64 8.20
N VAL A 116 8.93 -13.53 8.64
CA VAL A 116 9.86 -13.28 9.76
C VAL A 116 10.81 -12.13 9.43
N TYR A 117 11.24 -11.97 8.18
CA TYR A 117 12.06 -10.84 7.75
C TYR A 117 11.26 -9.54 7.51
N GLY A 118 9.93 -9.55 7.71
CA GLY A 118 9.06 -8.38 7.64
C GLY A 118 8.55 -8.06 6.25
N GLY A 119 8.61 -9.01 5.33
CA GLY A 119 8.07 -8.91 3.98
C GLY A 119 6.55 -9.01 3.95
N GLY A 120 5.91 -8.20 3.11
CA GLY A 120 4.56 -8.44 2.60
C GLY A 120 4.67 -9.24 1.30
N VAL A 121 3.83 -10.26 1.13
CA VAL A 121 3.95 -11.20 0.01
C VAL A 121 2.68 -11.23 -0.82
N GLY A 122 2.81 -11.19 -2.13
CA GLY A 122 1.77 -11.60 -3.08
C GLY A 122 2.10 -12.98 -3.65
N GLY A 123 1.15 -13.90 -3.70
CA GLY A 123 1.39 -15.24 -4.22
C GLY A 123 0.40 -15.64 -5.30
N HIS A 124 0.89 -16.20 -6.39
CA HIS A 124 0.11 -16.65 -7.52
C HIS A 124 -0.27 -18.12 -7.37
N TRP A 125 -1.58 -18.41 -7.38
CA TRP A 125 -2.16 -19.75 -7.12
C TRP A 125 -2.86 -20.37 -8.31
N SER A 126 -2.86 -19.74 -9.46
CA SER A 126 -3.67 -20.13 -10.61
C SER A 126 -3.22 -21.41 -11.30
N ASP A 127 -1.97 -21.82 -11.08
CA ASP A 127 -1.45 -23.06 -11.67
C ASP A 127 -1.67 -24.28 -10.76
N VAL A 128 -2.15 -24.07 -9.52
CA VAL A 128 -2.54 -25.17 -8.62
C VAL A 128 -3.87 -25.74 -9.10
N ARG A 129 -3.89 -27.06 -9.39
CA ARG A 129 -5.07 -27.78 -9.91
C ARG A 129 -6.32 -27.58 -9.05
N THR A 130 -7.48 -27.67 -9.69
CA THR A 130 -8.77 -27.56 -9.00
C THR A 130 -9.06 -28.78 -8.12
N ILE A 131 -10.09 -28.66 -7.28
CA ILE A 131 -10.59 -29.77 -6.44
C ILE A 131 -11.01 -30.97 -7.29
N SER A 132 -10.62 -32.16 -6.85
CA SER A 132 -10.97 -33.44 -7.45
C SER A 132 -10.98 -34.54 -6.38
N ASP A 133 -11.23 -35.80 -6.79
CA ASP A 133 -11.22 -36.94 -5.85
C ASP A 133 -9.85 -37.14 -5.17
N ILE A 134 -8.77 -36.66 -5.78
CA ILE A 134 -7.39 -36.84 -5.30
C ILE A 134 -6.69 -35.53 -4.91
N ALA A 135 -7.29 -34.38 -5.15
CA ALA A 135 -6.72 -33.05 -4.87
C ALA A 135 -7.72 -32.13 -4.18
N PRO A 136 -7.32 -31.45 -3.09
CA PRO A 136 -8.23 -30.58 -2.33
C PRO A 136 -8.45 -29.20 -2.99
N GLY A 137 -7.78 -28.88 -4.11
CA GLY A 137 -7.72 -27.56 -4.70
C GLY A 137 -6.89 -26.55 -3.88
N PRO A 138 -6.77 -25.29 -4.31
CA PRO A 138 -5.95 -24.28 -3.66
C PRO A 138 -6.51 -23.79 -2.30
N ILE A 139 -7.82 -23.82 -2.08
CA ILE A 139 -8.48 -23.18 -0.94
C ILE A 139 -8.00 -23.70 0.43
N PRO A 140 -7.86 -25.00 0.70
CA PRO A 140 -7.34 -25.49 1.98
C PRO A 140 -5.88 -25.08 2.23
N PHE A 141 -5.06 -24.95 1.19
CA PHE A 141 -3.69 -24.43 1.34
C PHE A 141 -3.70 -22.94 1.69
N LEU A 142 -4.63 -22.17 1.14
CA LEU A 142 -4.83 -20.75 1.52
C LEU A 142 -5.27 -20.61 2.99
N HIS A 143 -6.07 -21.55 3.52
CA HIS A 143 -6.39 -21.60 4.94
C HIS A 143 -5.13 -21.82 5.80
N THR A 144 -4.19 -22.68 5.36
CA THR A 144 -2.90 -22.86 6.03
C THR A 144 -2.06 -21.58 5.99
N VAL A 145 -1.99 -20.89 4.84
CA VAL A 145 -1.32 -19.58 4.69
C VAL A 145 -1.92 -18.55 5.64
N ASP A 146 -3.24 -18.53 5.80
CA ASP A 146 -3.96 -17.63 6.72
C ASP A 146 -3.47 -17.82 8.17
N ALA A 147 -3.33 -19.06 8.62
CA ALA A 147 -2.80 -19.39 9.94
C ALA A 147 -1.32 -18.99 10.08
N ASP A 148 -0.51 -19.21 9.04
CA ASP A 148 0.90 -18.81 9.01
C ASP A 148 1.07 -17.28 9.17
N MET A 149 0.19 -16.47 8.58
CA MET A 149 0.25 -14.99 8.71
C MET A 149 -0.04 -14.50 10.12
N ILE A 150 -0.77 -15.27 10.92
CA ILE A 150 -0.98 -14.98 12.33
C ILE A 150 0.25 -15.36 13.16
N ALA A 151 0.85 -16.52 12.87
CA ALA A 151 1.94 -17.12 13.64
C ALA A 151 3.30 -16.45 13.36
N TYR A 152 3.66 -16.29 12.08
CA TYR A 152 4.97 -15.79 11.65
C TYR A 152 4.93 -14.28 11.42
N ARG A 153 5.70 -13.55 12.24
CA ARG A 153 5.74 -12.08 12.21
C ARG A 153 7.09 -11.53 12.63
N GLN A 154 7.44 -10.36 12.15
CA GLN A 154 8.64 -9.64 12.56
C GLN A 154 8.39 -8.92 13.90
N GLY A 155 8.83 -9.53 15.01
CA GLY A 155 8.78 -8.92 16.35
C GLY A 155 7.37 -8.44 16.75
N LYS A 156 7.33 -7.28 17.44
CA LYS A 156 6.06 -6.66 17.90
C LYS A 156 5.41 -5.73 16.85
N THR A 157 6.12 -5.40 15.80
CA THR A 157 5.81 -4.25 14.94
C THR A 157 5.08 -4.61 13.67
N ARG A 158 5.33 -5.78 13.08
CA ARG A 158 4.77 -6.14 11.78
C ARG A 158 4.22 -7.57 11.79
N LYS A 159 2.92 -7.72 11.53
CA LYS A 159 2.29 -9.02 11.32
C LYS A 159 2.67 -9.55 9.93
N GLY A 160 2.65 -10.88 9.75
CA GLY A 160 2.66 -11.49 8.42
C GLY A 160 1.50 -10.93 7.60
N SER A 161 1.72 -10.67 6.33
CA SER A 161 0.70 -10.11 5.44
C SER A 161 0.86 -10.72 4.05
N TYR A 162 -0.24 -11.24 3.53
CA TYR A 162 -0.27 -11.98 2.28
C TYR A 162 -1.47 -11.58 1.42
N ALA A 163 -1.28 -11.50 0.10
CA ALA A 163 -2.36 -11.40 -0.88
C ALA A 163 -2.25 -12.59 -1.86
N ALA A 164 -3.30 -13.40 -1.93
CA ALA A 164 -3.39 -14.48 -2.89
C ALA A 164 -3.95 -13.94 -4.22
N TYR A 165 -3.32 -14.31 -5.33
CA TYR A 165 -3.73 -13.97 -6.69
C TYR A 165 -4.23 -15.22 -7.41
N MET A 166 -5.39 -15.13 -8.04
CA MET A 166 -5.98 -16.22 -8.83
C MET A 166 -6.54 -15.67 -10.14
N ASP A 167 -6.33 -16.41 -11.23
CA ASP A 167 -6.84 -16.06 -12.55
C ASP A 167 -8.36 -16.26 -12.62
N ILE A 168 -9.02 -15.35 -13.32
CA ILE A 168 -10.49 -15.37 -13.49
C ILE A 168 -11.00 -16.64 -14.19
N LYS A 169 -10.13 -17.37 -14.90
CA LYS A 169 -10.48 -18.63 -15.57
C LYS A 169 -10.37 -19.86 -14.69
N HIS A 170 -9.78 -19.74 -13.47
CA HIS A 170 -9.58 -20.88 -12.58
C HIS A 170 -10.93 -21.43 -12.08
N PRO A 171 -11.15 -22.76 -12.04
CA PRO A 171 -12.45 -23.32 -11.60
C PRO A 171 -12.85 -22.91 -10.18
N ASP A 172 -11.89 -22.81 -9.26
CA ASP A 172 -12.17 -22.48 -7.86
C ASP A 172 -12.30 -20.97 -7.60
N VAL A 173 -12.27 -20.11 -8.64
CA VAL A 173 -12.28 -18.65 -8.48
C VAL A 173 -13.56 -18.14 -7.81
N MET A 174 -14.71 -18.79 -8.03
CA MET A 174 -15.96 -18.37 -7.42
C MET A 174 -15.99 -18.65 -5.91
N GLU A 175 -15.37 -19.71 -5.46
CA GLU A 175 -15.15 -19.96 -4.03
C GLU A 175 -14.07 -19.04 -3.47
N PHE A 176 -12.98 -18.85 -4.22
CA PHE A 176 -11.91 -17.92 -3.87
C PHE A 176 -12.40 -16.48 -3.64
N LEU A 177 -13.39 -16.01 -4.38
CA LEU A 177 -14.06 -14.71 -4.13
C LEU A 177 -14.60 -14.59 -2.71
N GLN A 178 -15.02 -15.70 -2.11
CA GLN A 178 -15.73 -15.73 -0.84
C GLN A 178 -14.85 -16.15 0.35
N ILE A 179 -13.54 -16.36 0.15
CA ILE A 179 -12.67 -16.86 1.23
C ILE A 179 -12.64 -15.94 2.46
N ARG A 180 -12.88 -14.64 2.28
CA ARG A 180 -12.90 -13.64 3.34
C ARG A 180 -14.26 -13.39 3.98
N ILE A 181 -15.28 -14.06 3.55
CA ILE A 181 -16.63 -13.95 4.11
C ILE A 181 -16.77 -15.01 5.21
N PRO A 182 -17.02 -14.63 6.49
CA PRO A 182 -16.94 -15.55 7.62
C PRO A 182 -18.23 -16.39 7.79
N THR A 183 -18.72 -16.94 6.67
CA THR A 183 -19.91 -17.82 6.64
C THR A 183 -19.60 -19.09 5.86
N GLY A 184 -20.14 -20.23 6.29
CA GLY A 184 -19.90 -21.54 5.70
C GLY A 184 -18.79 -22.32 6.42
N ASP A 185 -18.16 -23.26 5.70
CA ASP A 185 -17.10 -24.11 6.25
C ASP A 185 -15.84 -23.28 6.56
N VAL A 186 -15.44 -23.24 7.83
CA VAL A 186 -14.29 -22.47 8.32
C VAL A 186 -12.99 -22.97 7.71
N GLN A 187 -12.84 -24.26 7.41
CA GLN A 187 -11.63 -24.83 6.81
C GLN A 187 -11.43 -24.36 5.36
N ARG A 188 -12.46 -23.79 4.75
CA ARG A 188 -12.42 -23.21 3.40
C ARG A 188 -12.47 -21.68 3.42
N LYS A 189 -12.02 -21.06 4.53
CA LYS A 189 -11.94 -19.60 4.71
C LYS A 189 -10.52 -19.16 5.07
N ALA A 190 -10.21 -17.94 4.67
CA ALA A 190 -8.92 -17.29 4.93
C ALA A 190 -9.20 -15.81 5.24
N LEU A 191 -9.40 -15.49 6.51
CA LEU A 191 -9.92 -14.18 6.96
C LEU A 191 -8.83 -13.15 7.21
N ASN A 192 -7.57 -13.58 7.36
CA ASN A 192 -6.42 -12.73 7.72
C ASN A 192 -5.53 -12.41 6.52
N ILE A 193 -5.73 -13.07 5.38
CA ILE A 193 -5.05 -12.77 4.12
C ILE A 193 -5.98 -11.98 3.18
N HIS A 194 -5.40 -11.37 2.17
CA HIS A 194 -6.11 -10.65 1.12
C HIS A 194 -6.28 -11.54 -0.11
N ASN A 195 -7.29 -11.27 -0.92
CA ASN A 195 -7.48 -11.93 -2.20
C ASN A 195 -7.48 -10.93 -3.35
N ALA A 196 -7.01 -11.38 -4.51
CA ALA A 196 -6.90 -10.61 -5.73
C ALA A 196 -7.22 -11.49 -6.94
N ILE A 197 -7.84 -10.94 -7.96
CA ILE A 197 -8.17 -11.65 -9.19
C ILE A 197 -7.40 -11.05 -10.34
N ASN A 198 -6.72 -11.93 -11.09
CA ASN A 198 -6.16 -11.59 -12.39
C ASN A 198 -7.28 -11.57 -13.43
N ILE A 199 -7.54 -10.40 -13.97
CA ILE A 199 -8.55 -10.14 -14.98
C ILE A 199 -7.87 -10.04 -16.33
N THR A 200 -8.33 -10.81 -17.32
CA THR A 200 -7.85 -10.76 -18.70
C THR A 200 -8.67 -9.83 -19.57
N ASP A 201 -8.09 -9.37 -20.66
CA ASP A 201 -8.79 -8.53 -21.66
C ASP A 201 -9.95 -9.32 -22.29
N ASP A 202 -9.76 -10.61 -22.55
CA ASP A 202 -10.81 -11.50 -23.10
C ASP A 202 -11.99 -11.63 -22.15
N PHE A 203 -11.76 -11.74 -20.85
CA PHE A 203 -12.83 -11.76 -19.87
C PHE A 203 -13.62 -10.44 -19.87
N MET A 204 -12.92 -9.31 -19.85
CA MET A 204 -13.59 -8.01 -19.88
C MET A 204 -14.37 -7.80 -21.18
N GLN A 205 -13.86 -8.30 -22.30
CA GLN A 205 -14.59 -8.28 -23.58
C GLN A 205 -15.85 -9.18 -23.50
N ALA A 206 -15.75 -10.36 -22.92
CA ALA A 206 -16.91 -11.24 -22.69
C ALA A 206 -17.97 -10.59 -21.79
N VAL A 207 -17.55 -9.82 -20.76
CA VAL A 207 -18.46 -9.02 -19.91
C VAL A 207 -19.21 -7.98 -20.74
N ILE A 208 -18.53 -7.25 -21.61
CA ILE A 208 -19.14 -6.22 -22.48
C ILE A 208 -20.12 -6.85 -23.45
N GLU A 209 -19.72 -7.95 -24.08
CA GLU A 209 -20.50 -8.65 -25.11
C GLU A 209 -21.58 -9.60 -24.55
N ASP A 210 -21.68 -9.73 -23.21
CA ASP A 210 -22.65 -10.60 -22.53
C ASP A 210 -22.52 -12.08 -22.91
N LYS A 211 -21.28 -12.55 -23.04
CA LYS A 211 -20.93 -13.92 -23.40
C LYS A 211 -20.72 -14.81 -22.18
N ASP A 212 -20.76 -16.12 -22.41
CA ASP A 212 -20.33 -17.09 -21.42
C ASP A 212 -18.81 -17.11 -21.30
N TRP A 213 -18.33 -17.38 -20.08
CA TRP A 213 -16.95 -17.55 -19.70
C TRP A 213 -16.70 -18.97 -19.25
N GLU A 214 -15.60 -19.58 -19.72
CA GLU A 214 -15.21 -20.93 -19.40
C GLU A 214 -14.22 -20.96 -18.24
N PHE A 215 -14.47 -21.84 -17.27
CA PHE A 215 -13.51 -22.19 -16.23
C PHE A 215 -12.69 -23.39 -16.68
N VAL A 216 -11.36 -23.28 -16.54
CA VAL A 216 -10.41 -24.24 -17.14
C VAL A 216 -9.46 -24.74 -16.05
N ASP A 217 -9.38 -26.06 -15.86
CA ASP A 217 -8.41 -26.66 -14.96
C ASP A 217 -6.99 -26.45 -15.50
N PRO A 218 -6.09 -25.81 -14.73
CA PRO A 218 -4.73 -25.52 -15.18
C PRO A 218 -3.88 -26.80 -15.41
N ASN A 219 -4.28 -27.92 -14.82
CA ASN A 219 -3.50 -29.16 -14.90
C ASN A 219 -3.68 -29.91 -16.25
N ASP A 220 -4.90 -29.93 -16.80
CA ASP A 220 -5.24 -30.70 -18.00
C ASP A 220 -5.95 -29.87 -19.09
N GLU A 221 -6.06 -28.56 -18.89
CA GLU A 221 -6.73 -27.61 -19.79
C GLU A 221 -8.21 -27.94 -20.07
N ARG A 222 -8.82 -28.79 -19.25
CA ARG A 222 -10.23 -29.18 -19.39
C ARG A 222 -11.16 -28.06 -18.93
N VAL A 223 -12.16 -27.74 -19.75
CA VAL A 223 -13.27 -26.89 -19.33
C VAL A 223 -14.10 -27.64 -18.30
N THR A 224 -14.17 -27.10 -17.09
CA THR A 224 -14.88 -27.71 -15.96
C THR A 224 -16.31 -27.21 -15.84
N ASP A 225 -16.54 -25.93 -16.14
CA ASP A 225 -17.86 -25.28 -16.05
C ASP A 225 -17.88 -24.02 -16.91
N LYS A 226 -19.09 -23.45 -17.12
CA LYS A 226 -19.33 -22.19 -17.84
C LYS A 226 -20.33 -21.33 -17.08
N MET A 227 -20.06 -20.02 -17.05
CA MET A 227 -20.97 -19.05 -16.46
C MET A 227 -20.96 -17.77 -17.29
N ASN A 228 -22.08 -17.08 -17.34
CA ASN A 228 -22.15 -15.78 -18.01
C ASN A 228 -21.18 -14.77 -17.37
N ALA A 229 -20.31 -14.14 -18.19
CA ALA A 229 -19.25 -13.25 -17.72
C ALA A 229 -19.76 -12.02 -16.96
N ARG A 230 -20.92 -11.45 -17.33
CA ARG A 230 -21.55 -10.34 -16.58
C ARG A 230 -21.95 -10.76 -15.19
N LYS A 231 -22.46 -11.98 -15.01
CA LYS A 231 -22.84 -12.49 -13.68
C LYS A 231 -21.60 -12.66 -12.81
N ILE A 232 -20.51 -13.17 -13.35
CA ILE A 232 -19.23 -13.27 -12.64
C ILE A 232 -18.74 -11.88 -12.24
N TRP A 233 -18.73 -10.94 -13.18
CA TRP A 233 -18.31 -9.56 -12.95
C TRP A 233 -19.17 -8.86 -11.88
N GLN A 234 -20.47 -9.04 -11.93
CA GLN A 234 -21.40 -8.53 -10.92
C GLN A 234 -21.05 -9.08 -9.53
N GLN A 235 -20.80 -10.39 -9.40
CA GLN A 235 -20.41 -11.00 -8.12
C GLN A 235 -19.07 -10.46 -7.61
N ILE A 236 -18.09 -10.22 -8.49
CA ILE A 236 -16.83 -9.57 -8.14
C ILE A 236 -17.09 -8.17 -7.56
N LEU A 237 -17.86 -7.34 -8.25
CA LEU A 237 -18.15 -5.97 -7.80
C LEU A 237 -18.96 -5.95 -6.50
N GLU A 238 -19.95 -6.83 -6.33
CA GLU A 238 -20.72 -6.97 -5.09
C GLU A 238 -19.83 -7.39 -3.92
N THR A 239 -18.93 -8.35 -4.14
CA THR A 239 -17.96 -8.77 -3.13
C THR A 239 -17.01 -7.64 -2.77
N ARG A 240 -16.46 -6.93 -3.75
CA ARG A 240 -15.63 -5.75 -3.53
C ARG A 240 -16.34 -4.66 -2.74
N PHE A 241 -17.59 -4.38 -3.09
CA PHE A 241 -18.39 -3.37 -2.40
C PHE A 241 -18.68 -3.75 -0.94
N ARG A 242 -18.90 -5.03 -0.68
CA ARG A 242 -19.21 -5.58 0.64
C ARG A 242 -17.98 -5.71 1.54
N THR A 243 -16.83 -6.15 1.01
CA THR A 243 -15.64 -6.51 1.79
C THR A 243 -14.47 -5.54 1.59
N GLY A 244 -14.46 -4.76 0.52
CA GLY A 244 -13.33 -3.95 0.05
C GLY A 244 -12.40 -4.70 -0.90
N GLU A 245 -12.58 -6.00 -1.10
CA GLU A 245 -11.76 -6.94 -1.88
C GLU A 245 -12.67 -7.87 -2.70
N PRO A 246 -12.15 -8.60 -3.70
CA PRO A 246 -10.76 -8.79 -4.09
C PRO A 246 -10.12 -7.54 -4.72
N TYR A 247 -8.79 -7.46 -4.75
CA TYR A 247 -8.09 -6.54 -5.66
C TYR A 247 -8.32 -6.99 -7.09
N LEU A 248 -8.30 -6.06 -8.03
CA LEU A 248 -8.32 -6.39 -9.45
C LEU A 248 -6.93 -6.15 -10.02
N ASN A 249 -6.41 -7.15 -10.73
CA ASN A 249 -5.14 -7.08 -11.39
C ASN A 249 -5.37 -7.32 -12.90
N PHE A 250 -5.20 -6.29 -13.73
CA PHE A 250 -5.36 -6.38 -15.17
C PHE A 250 -4.10 -6.98 -15.78
N ILE A 251 -4.04 -8.31 -15.76
CA ILE A 251 -2.81 -9.07 -15.97
C ILE A 251 -2.26 -8.92 -17.40
N ASP A 252 -3.13 -8.79 -18.40
CA ASP A 252 -2.70 -8.60 -19.79
C ASP A 252 -2.07 -7.23 -19.97
N THR A 253 -2.64 -6.20 -19.37
CA THR A 253 -2.05 -4.85 -19.36
C THR A 253 -0.67 -4.87 -18.68
N ALA A 254 -0.52 -5.58 -17.56
CA ALA A 254 0.75 -5.71 -16.87
C ALA A 254 1.81 -6.39 -17.76
N ASN A 255 1.47 -7.54 -18.36
CA ASN A 255 2.36 -8.28 -19.26
C ASN A 255 2.66 -7.53 -20.56
N LYS A 256 1.71 -6.76 -21.10
CA LYS A 256 1.92 -5.92 -22.27
C LYS A 256 3.04 -4.89 -22.04
N HIS A 257 3.21 -4.42 -20.81
CA HIS A 257 4.21 -3.42 -20.45
C HIS A 257 5.49 -4.01 -19.81
N LEU A 258 5.62 -5.35 -19.74
CA LEU A 258 6.86 -5.98 -19.31
C LEU A 258 8.02 -5.56 -20.23
N PRO A 259 9.21 -5.18 -19.69
CA PRO A 259 10.37 -4.83 -20.50
C PRO A 259 10.75 -5.89 -21.54
N ALA A 260 11.10 -5.44 -22.75
CA ALA A 260 11.42 -6.32 -23.88
C ALA A 260 12.50 -7.39 -23.57
N PRO A 261 13.60 -7.10 -22.86
CA PRO A 261 14.57 -8.12 -22.46
C PRO A 261 13.95 -9.26 -21.64
N LEU A 262 13.07 -8.91 -20.67
CA LEU A 262 12.41 -9.92 -19.83
C LEU A 262 11.43 -10.77 -20.62
N LYS A 263 10.68 -10.17 -21.57
CA LYS A 263 9.84 -10.93 -22.52
C LYS A 263 10.67 -11.88 -23.37
N LYS A 264 11.81 -11.42 -23.89
CA LYS A 264 12.75 -12.25 -24.68
C LYS A 264 13.31 -13.41 -23.86
N ALA A 265 13.48 -13.22 -22.55
CA ALA A 265 13.88 -14.28 -21.62
C ALA A 265 12.74 -15.25 -21.26
N GLY A 266 11.54 -15.11 -21.84
CA GLY A 266 10.38 -15.96 -21.57
C GLY A 266 9.71 -15.69 -20.22
N LEU A 267 10.01 -14.56 -19.57
CA LEU A 267 9.46 -14.24 -18.26
C LEU A 267 8.05 -13.66 -18.37
N LYS A 268 7.21 -13.95 -17.37
CA LYS A 268 5.80 -13.55 -17.30
C LYS A 268 5.46 -13.01 -15.91
N ILE A 269 4.65 -11.95 -15.89
CA ILE A 269 4.01 -11.48 -14.67
C ILE A 269 2.79 -12.37 -14.41
N ASN A 270 2.77 -13.02 -13.25
CA ASN A 270 1.69 -13.93 -12.85
C ASN A 270 0.76 -13.33 -11.79
N GLY A 271 1.15 -12.21 -11.17
CA GLY A 271 0.38 -11.53 -10.13
C GLY A 271 1.04 -10.24 -9.72
N SER A 272 0.71 -9.79 -8.52
CA SER A 272 1.31 -8.58 -7.93
C SER A 272 1.68 -8.83 -6.47
N ASN A 273 2.19 -7.80 -5.79
CA ASN A 273 2.52 -7.85 -4.36
C ASN A 273 1.29 -7.68 -3.46
N LEU A 274 1.52 -7.58 -2.17
CA LEU A 274 0.49 -7.36 -1.14
C LEU A 274 -0.42 -6.15 -1.42
N CYS A 275 0.11 -5.09 -2.02
CA CYS A 275 -0.59 -3.81 -2.22
C CYS A 275 -0.91 -3.51 -3.70
N ASN A 276 -0.72 -4.49 -4.58
CA ASN A 276 -1.10 -4.45 -6.00
C ASN A 276 -0.42 -3.33 -6.84
N GLU A 277 0.79 -2.90 -6.46
CA GLU A 277 1.57 -1.92 -7.24
C GLU A 277 2.80 -2.52 -7.92
N ILE A 278 3.28 -3.69 -7.51
CA ILE A 278 4.49 -4.30 -8.03
C ILE A 278 4.12 -5.34 -9.08
N HIS A 279 4.55 -5.13 -10.31
CA HIS A 279 4.30 -6.03 -11.43
C HIS A 279 5.63 -6.54 -12.00
N LEU A 280 6.08 -7.66 -11.44
CA LEU A 280 7.34 -8.31 -11.77
C LEU A 280 7.11 -9.78 -12.09
N PRO A 281 7.96 -10.39 -12.94
CA PRO A 281 7.84 -11.79 -13.29
C PRO A 281 8.19 -12.71 -12.11
N THR A 282 7.46 -13.82 -12.01
CA THR A 282 7.68 -14.88 -11.03
C THR A 282 7.73 -16.24 -11.72
N SER A 283 8.43 -17.21 -11.14
CA SER A 283 8.50 -18.59 -11.60
C SER A 283 8.91 -19.50 -10.45
N GLU A 284 9.07 -20.79 -10.70
CA GLU A 284 9.51 -21.76 -9.69
C GLU A 284 10.84 -21.40 -9.03
N ASP A 285 11.76 -20.80 -9.78
CA ASP A 285 13.08 -20.36 -9.32
C ASP A 285 13.15 -18.86 -8.95
N ARG A 286 12.04 -18.12 -9.10
CA ARG A 286 12.00 -16.66 -8.92
C ARG A 286 10.92 -16.20 -7.95
N THR A 287 11.35 -15.66 -6.82
CA THR A 287 10.54 -14.81 -5.96
C THR A 287 10.91 -13.38 -6.26
N ALA A 288 10.01 -12.63 -6.90
CA ALA A 288 10.30 -11.25 -7.30
C ALA A 288 10.43 -10.33 -6.08
N VAL A 289 11.31 -9.34 -6.23
CA VAL A 289 11.69 -8.41 -5.15
C VAL A 289 11.61 -6.98 -5.65
N CYS A 290 10.98 -6.10 -4.89
CA CYS A 290 11.00 -4.67 -5.16
C CYS A 290 11.43 -3.85 -3.94
N CYS A 291 12.38 -2.94 -4.17
CA CYS A 291 12.85 -1.97 -3.19
C CYS A 291 12.15 -0.63 -3.38
N LEU A 292 11.50 -0.12 -2.35
CA LEU A 292 10.65 1.06 -2.42
C LEU A 292 11.17 2.23 -1.58
N SER A 293 10.84 3.44 -2.03
CA SER A 293 10.81 4.69 -1.26
C SER A 293 9.93 5.69 -2.01
N SER A 294 9.53 6.80 -1.38
CA SER A 294 8.54 7.69 -2.00
C SER A 294 8.89 9.16 -1.88
N LEU A 295 8.86 9.87 -3.01
CA LEU A 295 8.93 11.32 -3.10
C LEU A 295 7.69 11.96 -2.45
N ASN A 296 7.86 13.12 -1.83
CA ASN A 296 6.73 13.93 -1.35
C ASN A 296 6.45 15.05 -2.35
N LEU A 297 5.41 14.88 -3.13
CA LEU A 297 5.00 15.81 -4.19
C LEU A 297 4.51 17.14 -3.63
N GLU A 298 4.09 17.19 -2.36
CA GLU A 298 3.73 18.46 -1.72
C GLU A 298 4.83 19.51 -1.83
N TYR A 299 6.09 19.06 -1.85
CA TYR A 299 7.29 19.89 -1.98
C TYR A 299 7.91 19.84 -3.38
N TYR A 300 7.13 19.46 -4.42
CA TYR A 300 7.64 19.33 -5.78
C TYR A 300 8.36 20.58 -6.28
N ASP A 301 7.77 21.77 -6.09
CA ASP A 301 8.37 23.04 -6.51
C ASP A 301 9.68 23.36 -5.77
N ASP A 302 9.87 22.80 -4.56
CA ASP A 302 11.08 23.02 -3.76
C ASP A 302 12.23 22.10 -4.19
N TRP A 303 11.93 20.92 -4.74
CA TRP A 303 12.95 19.92 -5.06
C TRP A 303 13.10 19.62 -6.57
N LYS A 304 12.16 20.04 -7.41
CA LYS A 304 12.14 19.69 -8.84
C LYS A 304 13.45 20.05 -9.60
N ASP A 305 14.16 21.09 -9.16
CA ASP A 305 15.40 21.54 -9.81
C ASP A 305 16.67 20.96 -9.14
N THR A 306 16.52 19.96 -8.26
CA THR A 306 17.61 19.24 -7.60
C THR A 306 17.84 17.87 -8.24
N THR A 307 18.87 17.16 -7.77
CA THR A 307 19.18 15.78 -8.20
C THR A 307 18.44 14.70 -7.37
N ILE A 308 17.39 15.04 -6.65
CA ILE A 308 16.72 14.11 -5.72
C ILE A 308 16.27 12.80 -6.40
N VAL A 309 15.70 12.86 -7.59
CA VAL A 309 15.24 11.66 -8.30
C VAL A 309 16.43 10.75 -8.62
N GLN A 310 17.48 11.29 -9.20
CA GLN A 310 18.71 10.55 -9.55
C GLN A 310 19.38 9.95 -8.31
N ASP A 311 19.46 10.73 -7.23
CA ASP A 311 20.02 10.29 -5.96
C ASP A 311 19.21 9.15 -5.32
N LEU A 312 17.87 9.21 -5.42
CA LEU A 312 16.99 8.16 -4.89
C LEU A 312 17.05 6.88 -5.74
N ILE A 313 17.17 6.95 -7.06
CA ILE A 313 17.43 5.78 -7.91
C ILE A 313 18.75 5.13 -7.53
N THR A 314 19.81 5.91 -7.33
CA THR A 314 21.11 5.40 -6.87
C THR A 314 21.00 4.75 -5.49
N MET A 315 20.31 5.40 -4.56
CA MET A 315 20.07 4.88 -3.22
C MET A 315 19.34 3.52 -3.26
N LEU A 316 18.28 3.40 -4.06
CA LEU A 316 17.50 2.15 -4.16
C LEU A 316 18.32 1.02 -4.80
N ASP A 317 19.17 1.30 -5.79
CA ASP A 317 20.11 0.31 -6.33
C ASP A 317 21.13 -0.14 -5.27
N ASN A 318 21.59 0.78 -4.41
CA ASN A 318 22.50 0.45 -3.29
C ASN A 318 21.80 -0.41 -2.22
N VAL A 319 20.53 -0.12 -1.87
CA VAL A 319 19.72 -0.92 -0.95
C VAL A 319 19.55 -2.35 -1.50
N LEU A 320 19.26 -2.46 -2.79
CA LEU A 320 19.08 -3.73 -3.46
C LEU A 320 20.41 -4.53 -3.51
N GLU A 321 21.55 -3.86 -3.76
CA GLU A 321 22.86 -4.48 -3.69
C GLU A 321 23.17 -5.03 -2.30
N TYR A 322 22.83 -4.28 -1.26
CA TYR A 322 22.95 -4.76 0.12
C TYR A 322 22.10 -6.02 0.35
N PHE A 323 20.85 -6.03 -0.12
CA PHE A 323 19.98 -7.20 -0.02
C PHE A 323 20.58 -8.41 -0.74
N ILE A 324 20.99 -8.25 -1.99
CA ILE A 324 21.58 -9.33 -2.79
C ILE A 324 22.79 -9.98 -2.08
N LYS A 325 23.62 -9.17 -1.42
CA LYS A 325 24.81 -9.65 -0.72
C LYS A 325 24.53 -10.30 0.63
N ASN A 326 23.52 -9.80 1.36
CA ASN A 326 23.31 -10.16 2.76
C ASN A 326 22.04 -10.98 3.00
N ALA A 327 21.20 -11.20 1.98
CA ALA A 327 20.01 -12.02 2.11
C ALA A 327 20.41 -13.48 2.44
N PRO A 328 19.75 -14.09 3.44
CA PRO A 328 20.03 -15.46 3.85
C PRO A 328 19.58 -16.48 2.77
N ASP A 329 20.21 -17.66 2.77
CA ASP A 329 19.90 -18.70 1.79
C ASP A 329 18.49 -19.28 1.93
N THR A 330 17.84 -19.07 3.08
CA THR A 330 16.42 -19.44 3.30
C THR A 330 15.44 -18.71 2.38
N ILE A 331 15.89 -17.64 1.72
CA ILE A 331 15.15 -16.88 0.70
C ILE A 331 15.97 -16.75 -0.59
N SER A 332 16.61 -17.84 -1.00
CA SER A 332 17.52 -17.88 -2.15
C SER A 332 16.84 -17.49 -3.47
N ARG A 333 15.57 -17.84 -3.68
CA ARG A 333 14.79 -17.46 -4.87
C ARG A 333 14.63 -15.93 -4.96
N ALA A 334 14.41 -15.25 -3.82
CA ALA A 334 14.32 -13.80 -3.77
C ALA A 334 15.68 -13.14 -4.07
N LYS A 335 16.76 -13.69 -3.52
CA LYS A 335 18.13 -13.25 -3.80
C LYS A 335 18.49 -13.42 -5.27
N TYR A 336 18.12 -14.54 -5.86
CA TYR A 336 18.35 -14.85 -7.28
C TYR A 336 17.61 -13.85 -8.18
N SER A 337 16.30 -13.66 -7.98
CA SER A 337 15.49 -12.72 -8.76
C SER A 337 16.02 -11.29 -8.64
N ALA A 338 16.31 -10.83 -7.42
CA ALA A 338 16.87 -9.52 -7.17
C ALA A 338 18.19 -9.28 -7.93
N ALA A 339 19.09 -10.25 -7.98
CA ALA A 339 20.35 -10.15 -8.69
C ALA A 339 20.17 -10.06 -10.21
N ARG A 340 19.19 -10.79 -10.76
CA ARG A 340 18.97 -10.88 -12.21
C ARG A 340 18.21 -9.67 -12.77
N GLU A 341 17.19 -9.18 -12.05
CA GLU A 341 16.29 -8.13 -12.55
C GLU A 341 16.66 -6.74 -12.02
N ARG A 342 17.23 -6.66 -10.83
CA ARG A 342 17.54 -5.40 -10.12
C ARG A 342 16.39 -4.40 -10.12
N SER A 343 15.17 -4.88 -9.88
CA SER A 343 13.96 -4.07 -9.89
C SER A 343 13.87 -3.16 -8.67
N ILE A 344 13.55 -1.90 -8.90
CA ILE A 344 13.29 -0.90 -7.87
C ILE A 344 11.94 -0.20 -8.13
N GLY A 345 11.40 0.47 -7.12
CA GLY A 345 10.10 1.15 -7.20
C GLY A 345 10.13 2.49 -6.47
N LEU A 346 10.68 3.52 -7.10
CA LEU A 346 10.54 4.87 -6.59
C LEU A 346 9.08 5.32 -6.77
N GLY A 347 8.40 5.63 -5.68
CA GLY A 347 7.02 6.06 -5.66
C GLY A 347 6.86 7.54 -5.31
N ALA A 348 5.61 7.91 -5.03
CA ALA A 348 5.25 9.27 -4.66
C ALA A 348 4.08 9.29 -3.67
N MET A 349 4.02 10.35 -2.85
CA MET A 349 2.91 10.70 -1.97
C MET A 349 2.71 12.21 -1.98
N GLY A 350 1.62 12.69 -1.40
CA GLY A 350 1.41 14.13 -1.22
C GLY A 350 0.82 14.85 -2.43
N PHE A 351 0.26 14.13 -3.42
CA PHE A 351 -0.29 14.78 -4.61
C PHE A 351 -1.49 15.69 -4.28
N HIS A 352 -2.45 15.23 -3.48
CA HIS A 352 -3.58 16.08 -3.08
C HIS A 352 -3.10 17.29 -2.24
N SER A 353 -2.12 17.08 -1.35
CA SER A 353 -1.49 18.18 -0.61
C SER A 353 -0.83 19.20 -1.53
N TYR A 354 -0.17 18.74 -2.61
CA TYR A 354 0.39 19.63 -3.62
C TYR A 354 -0.69 20.47 -4.32
N LEU A 355 -1.77 19.82 -4.76
CA LEU A 355 -2.88 20.51 -5.40
C LEU A 355 -3.50 21.58 -4.48
N GLN A 356 -3.72 21.24 -3.21
CA GLN A 356 -4.24 22.21 -2.22
C GLN A 356 -3.24 23.34 -1.96
N ARG A 357 -1.93 23.04 -1.93
CA ARG A 357 -0.88 24.06 -1.84
C ARG A 357 -0.92 25.05 -3.01
N LYS A 358 -1.31 24.55 -4.20
CA LYS A 358 -1.46 25.35 -5.43
C LYS A 358 -2.83 26.03 -5.57
N GLY A 359 -3.77 25.80 -4.64
CA GLY A 359 -5.15 26.26 -4.77
C GLY A 359 -5.90 25.61 -5.95
N CYS A 360 -5.47 24.41 -6.35
CA CYS A 360 -6.00 23.67 -7.49
C CYS A 360 -6.91 22.54 -7.03
N SER A 361 -8.17 22.53 -7.46
CA SER A 361 -9.11 21.46 -7.16
C SER A 361 -8.78 20.17 -7.93
N TRP A 362 -9.04 19.01 -7.31
CA TRP A 362 -8.74 17.69 -7.88
C TRP A 362 -9.39 17.43 -9.24
N GLN A 363 -10.65 17.87 -9.41
CA GLN A 363 -11.45 17.61 -10.59
C GLN A 363 -11.30 18.73 -11.64
N THR A 364 -10.06 18.99 -12.07
CA THR A 364 -9.72 20.01 -13.06
C THR A 364 -8.69 19.53 -14.07
N GLU A 365 -8.73 20.04 -15.28
CA GLU A 365 -7.69 19.76 -16.29
C GLU A 365 -6.32 20.27 -15.84
N VAL A 366 -6.25 21.39 -15.12
CA VAL A 366 -5.00 21.92 -14.55
C VAL A 366 -4.37 20.90 -13.58
N ALA A 367 -5.17 20.22 -12.76
CA ALA A 367 -4.66 19.17 -11.89
C ALA A 367 -4.10 17.98 -12.69
N ARG A 368 -4.71 17.62 -13.84
CA ARG A 368 -4.21 16.60 -14.75
C ARG A 368 -2.89 17.01 -15.42
N GLU A 369 -2.76 18.28 -15.79
CA GLU A 369 -1.51 18.83 -16.33
C GLU A 369 -0.37 18.76 -15.30
N TYR A 370 -0.62 19.17 -14.04
CA TYR A 370 0.35 19.00 -12.96
C TYR A 370 0.75 17.53 -12.79
N ASN A 371 -0.23 16.64 -12.72
CA ASN A 371 0.00 15.19 -12.59
C ASN A 371 0.91 14.66 -13.71
N THR A 372 0.58 14.96 -14.96
CA THR A 372 1.33 14.52 -16.14
C THR A 372 2.76 15.07 -16.15
N ASN A 373 2.93 16.36 -15.92
CA ASN A 373 4.23 17.01 -15.95
C ASN A 373 5.16 16.51 -14.82
N ILE A 374 4.63 16.31 -13.62
CA ILE A 374 5.38 15.78 -12.48
C ILE A 374 5.90 14.37 -12.80
N PHE A 375 5.02 13.46 -13.22
CA PHE A 375 5.41 12.07 -13.46
C PHE A 375 6.29 11.90 -14.70
N LYS A 376 6.10 12.73 -15.72
CA LYS A 376 7.01 12.81 -16.88
C LYS A 376 8.43 13.16 -16.41
N THR A 377 8.59 14.24 -15.63
CA THR A 377 9.88 14.67 -15.09
C THR A 377 10.56 13.60 -14.24
N ILE A 378 9.79 12.95 -13.34
CA ILE A 378 10.32 11.86 -12.49
C ILE A 378 10.79 10.69 -13.36
N ASN A 379 9.99 10.30 -14.35
CA ASN A 379 10.32 9.19 -15.26
C ASN A 379 11.60 9.46 -16.06
N GLU A 380 11.71 10.63 -16.70
CA GLU A 380 12.87 11.01 -17.50
C GLU A 380 14.15 10.95 -16.67
N ARG A 381 14.16 11.58 -15.48
CA ARG A 381 15.33 11.57 -14.58
C ARG A 381 15.68 10.20 -14.03
N ALA A 382 14.67 9.36 -13.76
CA ALA A 382 14.89 7.99 -13.33
C ALA A 382 15.56 7.15 -14.43
N HIS A 383 15.14 7.34 -15.69
CA HIS A 383 15.75 6.68 -16.84
C HIS A 383 17.19 7.16 -17.09
N GLU A 384 17.44 8.45 -17.07
CA GLU A 384 18.82 9.01 -17.17
C GLU A 384 19.74 8.37 -16.13
N GLN A 385 19.27 8.23 -14.88
CA GLN A 385 20.10 7.70 -13.80
C GLN A 385 20.37 6.21 -13.92
N THR A 386 19.36 5.39 -14.30
CA THR A 386 19.60 3.94 -14.47
C THR A 386 20.55 3.67 -15.64
N GLU A 387 20.54 4.49 -16.70
CA GLU A 387 21.50 4.40 -17.80
C GLU A 387 22.91 4.82 -17.37
N LEU A 388 23.03 5.85 -16.55
CA LEU A 388 24.31 6.24 -15.98
C LEU A 388 24.87 5.14 -15.04
N LEU A 389 24.01 4.54 -14.21
CA LEU A 389 24.40 3.43 -13.35
C LEU A 389 24.79 2.19 -14.14
N ALA A 390 24.15 1.89 -15.27
CA ALA A 390 24.56 0.80 -16.15
C ALA A 390 25.99 0.99 -16.69
N LYS A 391 26.33 2.19 -17.13
CA LYS A 391 27.71 2.53 -17.59
C LYS A 391 28.74 2.36 -16.47
N GLN A 392 28.36 2.62 -15.21
CA GLN A 392 29.27 2.54 -14.05
C GLN A 392 29.35 1.16 -13.43
N ARG A 393 28.25 0.37 -13.46
CA ARG A 393 28.07 -0.84 -12.64
C ARG A 393 27.67 -2.07 -13.46
N GLY A 394 27.46 -1.91 -14.77
CA GLY A 394 26.91 -2.94 -15.67
C GLY A 394 25.39 -2.98 -15.69
N ASP A 395 24.85 -3.58 -16.73
CA ASP A 395 23.42 -3.80 -16.92
C ASP A 395 22.87 -4.81 -15.89
N TYR A 396 21.54 -4.86 -15.72
CA TYR A 396 20.92 -5.98 -15.01
C TYR A 396 21.03 -7.27 -15.84
N LEU A 397 21.21 -8.42 -15.18
CA LEU A 397 21.62 -9.66 -15.86
C LEU A 397 20.62 -10.15 -16.92
N ASP A 398 19.31 -10.06 -16.67
CA ASP A 398 18.28 -10.46 -17.63
C ASP A 398 18.06 -9.42 -18.75
N GLY A 399 18.74 -8.29 -18.68
CA GLY A 399 18.71 -7.21 -19.66
C GLY A 399 20.08 -6.84 -20.19
N ASP A 400 21.00 -7.81 -20.28
CA ASP A 400 22.34 -7.59 -20.82
C ASP A 400 22.27 -6.96 -22.22
N GLY A 401 23.03 -5.88 -22.43
CA GLY A 401 22.97 -5.06 -23.63
C GLY A 401 21.79 -4.06 -23.68
N SER A 402 20.98 -3.94 -22.63
CA SER A 402 19.87 -2.97 -22.57
C SER A 402 20.33 -1.53 -22.27
N GLY A 403 21.56 -1.36 -21.74
CA GLY A 403 22.07 -0.09 -21.26
C GLY A 403 21.40 0.41 -19.99
N LYS A 404 20.72 -0.48 -19.23
CA LYS A 404 20.00 -0.14 -17.99
C LYS A 404 20.48 -0.96 -16.82
N ARG A 405 20.67 -0.31 -15.66
CA ARG A 405 21.05 -0.96 -14.42
C ARG A 405 19.89 -1.70 -13.74
N ASN A 406 18.67 -1.19 -13.92
CA ASN A 406 17.46 -1.67 -13.25
C ASN A 406 16.39 -2.00 -14.31
N SER A 407 15.71 -3.12 -14.17
CA SER A 407 14.63 -3.53 -15.09
C SER A 407 13.39 -2.65 -14.96
N HIS A 408 13.07 -2.25 -13.73
CA HIS A 408 11.95 -1.38 -13.38
C HIS A 408 12.42 -0.29 -12.42
N LEU A 409 11.76 0.88 -12.45
CA LEU A 409 12.19 2.08 -11.74
C LEU A 409 11.11 2.68 -10.82
N LEU A 410 9.85 2.67 -11.26
CA LEU A 410 8.77 3.41 -10.61
C LEU A 410 7.58 2.50 -10.25
N ALA A 411 7.05 2.68 -9.04
CA ALA A 411 5.83 2.03 -8.54
C ALA A 411 5.19 2.89 -7.45
N ILE A 412 3.87 2.95 -7.37
CA ILE A 412 3.16 3.80 -6.41
C ILE A 412 2.54 2.96 -5.30
N ALA A 413 3.18 2.98 -4.14
CA ALA A 413 2.73 2.31 -2.92
C ALA A 413 1.68 3.13 -2.14
N PRO A 414 0.92 2.52 -1.20
CA PRO A 414 -0.13 3.23 -0.44
C PRO A 414 0.37 4.32 0.50
N ASN A 415 1.59 4.23 1.03
CA ASN A 415 2.28 5.24 1.87
C ASN A 415 1.49 5.76 3.08
N ALA A 416 0.60 4.97 3.67
CA ALA A 416 -0.26 5.43 4.76
C ALA A 416 0.54 5.96 5.97
N SER A 417 1.47 5.17 6.50
CA SER A 417 2.31 5.59 7.64
C SER A 417 3.24 6.75 7.29
N SER A 418 3.83 6.73 6.08
CA SER A 418 4.73 7.80 5.60
C SER A 418 3.99 9.12 5.44
N GLY A 419 2.76 9.10 4.91
CA GLY A 419 1.91 10.29 4.79
C GLY A 419 1.59 10.90 6.16
N ILE A 420 1.26 10.09 7.15
CA ILE A 420 1.02 10.54 8.53
C ILE A 420 2.29 11.18 9.13
N ILE A 421 3.44 10.51 9.01
CA ILE A 421 4.73 11.02 9.54
C ILE A 421 5.07 12.36 8.91
N LEU A 422 4.93 12.51 7.59
CA LEU A 422 5.25 13.75 6.90
C LEU A 422 4.13 14.80 6.94
N SER A 423 2.97 14.47 7.52
CA SER A 423 1.77 15.32 7.55
C SER A 423 1.35 15.78 6.14
N THR A 424 1.28 14.81 5.21
CA THR A 424 0.90 15.02 3.80
C THR A 424 -0.16 13.99 3.38
N SER A 425 -0.80 14.16 2.23
CA SER A 425 -1.75 13.17 1.71
C SER A 425 -1.03 11.85 1.40
N PRO A 426 -1.62 10.68 1.77
CA PRO A 426 -1.00 9.40 1.50
C PRO A 426 -1.01 9.10 0.00
N SER A 427 0.04 8.44 -0.50
CA SER A 427 0.13 8.04 -1.90
C SER A 427 -0.18 9.21 -2.86
N ILE A 428 -0.85 8.90 -3.93
CA ILE A 428 -1.34 9.83 -4.96
C ILE A 428 -2.87 9.90 -4.97
N GLU A 429 -3.50 9.52 -3.88
CA GLU A 429 -4.95 9.51 -3.69
C GLU A 429 -5.46 10.77 -2.99
N PRO A 430 -6.76 11.09 -3.12
CA PRO A 430 -7.35 12.20 -2.41
C PRO A 430 -7.42 11.93 -0.90
N MET A 431 -7.40 12.99 -0.10
CA MET A 431 -7.55 12.91 1.35
C MET A 431 -8.93 12.39 1.73
N LYS A 432 -8.98 11.43 2.65
CA LYS A 432 -10.22 10.86 3.17
C LYS A 432 -11.01 11.84 4.07
N ALA A 433 -10.31 12.75 4.74
CA ALA A 433 -10.91 13.71 5.68
C ALA A 433 -10.02 14.94 5.86
N ASN A 434 -10.62 16.11 6.06
CA ASN A 434 -9.89 17.34 6.38
C ASN A 434 -9.54 17.46 7.88
N ALA A 435 -10.19 16.69 8.75
CA ALA A 435 -9.81 16.51 10.14
C ALA A 435 -10.21 15.13 10.64
N TYR A 436 -9.37 14.54 11.48
CA TYR A 436 -9.65 13.24 12.11
C TYR A 436 -8.83 13.04 13.38
N THR A 437 -9.27 12.15 14.23
CA THR A 437 -8.51 11.75 15.42
C THR A 437 -7.60 10.58 15.10
N HIS A 438 -6.29 10.79 15.24
CA HIS A 438 -5.28 9.76 15.12
C HIS A 438 -4.93 9.21 16.52
N ARG A 439 -5.11 7.91 16.71
CA ARG A 439 -4.82 7.22 17.97
C ARG A 439 -3.48 6.52 17.89
N THR A 440 -2.60 6.82 18.83
CA THR A 440 -1.30 6.15 19.03
C THR A 440 -1.22 5.58 20.45
N ARG A 441 -0.16 4.86 20.76
CA ARG A 441 0.13 4.42 22.14
C ARG A 441 0.36 5.62 23.10
N ALA A 442 0.80 6.74 22.55
CA ALA A 442 1.07 7.96 23.33
C ALA A 442 -0.19 8.84 23.54
N GLY A 443 -1.34 8.47 22.96
CA GLY A 443 -2.58 9.23 23.09
C GLY A 443 -3.34 9.44 21.78
N SER A 444 -4.36 10.30 21.85
CA SER A 444 -5.19 10.69 20.71
C SER A 444 -4.82 12.09 20.26
N PHE A 445 -4.53 12.26 18.98
CA PHE A 445 -4.11 13.51 18.37
C PHE A 445 -5.12 13.96 17.32
N LEU A 446 -5.48 15.24 17.35
CA LEU A 446 -6.27 15.86 16.28
C LEU A 446 -5.35 16.17 15.09
N VAL A 447 -5.56 15.46 13.98
CA VAL A 447 -4.89 15.77 12.71
C VAL A 447 -5.79 16.69 11.90
N LYS A 448 -5.25 17.81 11.46
CA LYS A 448 -5.94 18.84 10.68
C LYS A 448 -5.30 18.98 9.30
N ASN A 449 -6.11 19.27 8.29
CA ASN A 449 -5.61 19.72 7.00
C ASN A 449 -5.04 21.14 7.14
N LYS A 450 -3.72 21.25 7.00
CA LYS A 450 -2.98 22.51 7.20
C LYS A 450 -3.32 23.60 6.18
N TYR A 451 -3.82 23.24 4.99
CA TYR A 451 -4.25 24.22 3.98
C TYR A 451 -5.62 24.78 4.30
N LEU A 452 -6.53 23.93 4.77
CA LEU A 452 -7.81 24.37 5.32
C LEU A 452 -7.60 25.22 6.59
N GLU A 453 -6.67 24.85 7.47
CA GLU A 453 -6.35 25.64 8.66
C GLU A 453 -5.92 27.06 8.30
N LYS A 454 -5.07 27.24 7.28
CA LYS A 454 -4.69 28.56 6.78
C LYS A 454 -5.88 29.38 6.26
N VAL A 455 -6.80 28.74 5.54
CA VAL A 455 -8.02 29.41 5.08
C VAL A 455 -8.88 29.84 6.27
N LEU A 456 -9.13 28.94 7.23
CA LEU A 456 -9.89 29.23 8.43
C LEU A 456 -9.25 30.35 9.29
N ASP A 457 -7.90 30.37 9.37
CA ASP A 457 -7.17 31.45 10.04
C ASP A 457 -7.40 32.79 9.34
N SER A 458 -7.35 32.84 8.02
CA SER A 458 -7.50 34.06 7.23
C SER A 458 -8.88 34.72 7.36
N ILE A 459 -9.91 33.90 7.62
CA ILE A 459 -11.31 34.40 7.81
C ILE A 459 -11.74 34.44 9.28
N GLY A 460 -10.83 34.16 10.24
CA GLY A 460 -11.12 34.20 11.68
C GLY A 460 -11.97 33.02 12.19
N GLU A 461 -12.10 31.94 11.44
CA GLU A 461 -12.92 30.76 11.76
C GLU A 461 -12.12 29.53 12.19
N ASN A 462 -10.81 29.65 12.48
CA ASN A 462 -10.00 28.55 13.04
C ASN A 462 -10.35 28.29 14.52
N LYS A 463 -11.57 27.86 14.77
CA LYS A 463 -12.14 27.62 16.11
C LYS A 463 -12.27 26.11 16.39
N LYS A 464 -12.10 25.71 17.67
CA LYS A 464 -12.26 24.32 18.11
C LYS A 464 -13.61 23.72 17.69
N GLY A 465 -14.69 24.50 17.74
CA GLY A 465 -16.03 24.08 17.32
C GLY A 465 -16.13 23.75 15.84
N VAL A 466 -15.42 24.48 14.96
CA VAL A 466 -15.40 24.23 13.51
C VAL A 466 -14.71 22.90 13.23
N TRP A 467 -13.56 22.63 13.84
CA TRP A 467 -12.87 21.34 13.69
C TRP A 467 -13.68 20.15 14.20
N LYS A 468 -14.39 20.34 15.33
CA LYS A 468 -15.31 19.32 15.84
C LYS A 468 -16.46 19.06 14.86
N SER A 469 -17.02 20.10 14.27
CA SER A 469 -18.06 19.99 13.23
C SER A 469 -17.56 19.23 12.00
N ILE A 470 -16.34 19.53 11.51
CA ILE A 470 -15.71 18.81 10.39
C ILE A 470 -15.56 17.32 10.71
N ILE A 471 -15.07 16.97 11.91
CA ILE A 471 -14.94 15.55 12.32
C ILE A 471 -16.30 14.85 12.36
N THR A 472 -17.32 15.50 12.94
CA THR A 472 -18.69 14.95 13.02
C THR A 472 -19.28 14.72 11.64
N ASN A 473 -18.95 15.58 10.66
CA ASN A 473 -19.32 15.42 9.26
C ASN A 473 -18.28 14.62 8.45
N LYS A 474 -17.62 13.64 9.09
CA LYS A 474 -16.67 12.68 8.44
C LYS A 474 -15.50 13.36 7.72
N GLY A 475 -15.10 14.51 8.15
CA GLY A 475 -14.02 15.30 7.56
C GLY A 475 -14.44 16.20 6.40
N SER A 476 -15.73 16.25 6.06
CA SER A 476 -16.29 17.15 5.06
C SER A 476 -16.35 18.59 5.53
N VAL A 477 -16.22 19.52 4.60
CA VAL A 477 -16.40 20.97 4.81
C VAL A 477 -17.65 21.53 4.12
N GLN A 478 -18.43 20.68 3.43
CA GLN A 478 -19.54 21.10 2.59
C GLN A 478 -20.66 21.81 3.38
N HIS A 479 -20.80 21.49 4.67
CA HIS A 479 -21.79 22.09 5.57
C HIS A 479 -21.39 23.48 6.12
N LEU A 480 -20.15 23.91 5.91
CA LEU A 480 -19.63 25.19 6.43
C LEU A 480 -20.09 26.35 5.52
N THR A 481 -21.00 27.19 6.01
CA THR A 481 -21.64 28.24 5.21
C THR A 481 -20.74 29.46 4.95
N PHE A 482 -19.66 29.60 5.70
CA PHE A 482 -18.71 30.69 5.59
C PHE A 482 -17.58 30.42 4.59
N LEU A 483 -17.47 29.21 4.05
CA LEU A 483 -16.54 28.88 2.96
C LEU A 483 -17.21 29.13 1.61
N THR A 484 -16.45 29.66 0.65
CA THR A 484 -16.88 29.79 -0.75
C THR A 484 -17.05 28.45 -1.44
N ASP A 485 -17.74 28.40 -2.57
CA ASP A 485 -17.94 27.18 -3.34
C ASP A 485 -16.59 26.65 -3.92
N GLU A 486 -15.67 27.56 -4.26
CA GLU A 486 -14.32 27.21 -4.70
C GLU A 486 -13.53 26.56 -3.58
N GLU A 487 -13.58 27.11 -2.35
CA GLU A 487 -12.92 26.53 -1.19
C GLU A 487 -13.52 25.16 -0.82
N LYS A 488 -14.85 25.03 -0.84
CA LYS A 488 -15.52 23.74 -0.64
C LYS A 488 -15.11 22.71 -1.69
N THR A 489 -14.95 23.13 -2.94
CA THR A 489 -14.49 22.25 -4.02
C THR A 489 -13.02 21.85 -3.84
N LEU A 490 -12.16 22.78 -3.41
CA LEU A 490 -10.74 22.53 -3.13
C LEU A 490 -10.55 21.50 -2.03
N PHE A 491 -11.38 21.53 -0.99
CA PHE A 491 -11.29 20.66 0.19
C PHE A 491 -12.26 19.47 0.17
N LYS A 492 -12.79 19.08 -1.01
CA LYS A 492 -13.55 17.83 -1.14
C LYS A 492 -12.73 16.65 -0.65
N THR A 493 -13.38 15.77 0.12
CA THR A 493 -12.82 14.51 0.57
C THR A 493 -12.89 13.44 -0.53
N ALA A 494 -12.19 12.33 -0.35
CA ALA A 494 -12.19 11.24 -1.31
C ALA A 494 -13.58 10.71 -1.66
N ASP A 495 -14.50 10.66 -0.66
CA ASP A 495 -15.88 10.19 -0.85
C ASP A 495 -16.77 11.20 -1.61
N GLU A 496 -16.37 12.46 -1.69
CA GLU A 496 -17.09 13.56 -2.34
C GLU A 496 -16.64 13.79 -3.79
N LEU A 497 -15.56 13.12 -4.19
CA LEU A 497 -15.02 13.21 -5.55
C LEU A 497 -15.66 12.15 -6.46
N ASP A 498 -15.89 12.52 -7.72
CA ASP A 498 -16.20 11.54 -8.76
C ASP A 498 -15.00 10.63 -8.99
N GLN A 499 -15.17 9.34 -8.73
CA GLN A 499 -14.08 8.36 -8.81
C GLN A 499 -13.56 8.15 -10.24
N ARG A 500 -14.31 8.56 -11.27
CA ARG A 500 -13.80 8.59 -12.65
C ARG A 500 -12.61 9.53 -12.80
N TRP A 501 -12.52 10.60 -12.01
CA TRP A 501 -11.36 11.48 -11.95
C TRP A 501 -10.16 10.83 -11.25
N VAL A 502 -10.39 10.02 -10.21
CA VAL A 502 -9.31 9.25 -9.56
C VAL A 502 -8.68 8.28 -10.57
N VAL A 503 -9.52 7.56 -11.32
CA VAL A 503 -9.09 6.67 -12.40
C VAL A 503 -8.36 7.45 -13.49
N GLN A 504 -8.89 8.61 -13.92
CA GLN A 504 -8.28 9.44 -14.96
C GLN A 504 -6.88 9.90 -14.57
N HIS A 505 -6.72 10.43 -13.36
CA HIS A 505 -5.40 10.81 -12.85
C HIS A 505 -4.43 9.62 -12.81
N ALA A 506 -4.92 8.45 -12.39
CA ALA A 506 -4.11 7.24 -12.38
C ALA A 506 -3.69 6.81 -13.80
N ALA A 507 -4.59 6.91 -14.77
CA ALA A 507 -4.32 6.61 -16.18
C ALA A 507 -3.31 7.58 -16.81
N ASP A 508 -3.48 8.89 -16.55
CA ASP A 508 -2.59 9.93 -17.10
C ASP A 508 -1.13 9.71 -16.68
N ARG A 509 -0.88 9.29 -15.41
CA ARG A 509 0.48 9.02 -14.93
C ARG A 509 0.96 7.59 -15.19
N GLN A 510 0.06 6.60 -15.46
CA GLN A 510 0.46 5.20 -15.72
C GLN A 510 1.44 5.10 -16.90
N LYS A 511 1.37 6.00 -17.85
CA LYS A 511 2.29 6.09 -19.01
C LYS A 511 3.75 6.27 -18.59
N TYR A 512 3.98 6.84 -17.41
CA TYR A 512 5.29 7.15 -16.87
C TYR A 512 5.72 6.19 -15.75
N ILE A 513 4.86 5.26 -15.36
CA ILE A 513 5.11 4.30 -14.28
C ILE A 513 5.23 2.89 -14.86
N CYS A 514 6.43 2.33 -14.83
CA CYS A 514 6.70 1.03 -15.46
C CYS A 514 6.06 -0.14 -14.72
N GLN A 515 5.82 -0.03 -13.41
CA GLN A 515 5.04 -1.00 -12.64
C GLN A 515 3.60 -0.49 -12.45
N GLY A 516 2.98 -0.77 -11.31
CA GLY A 516 1.59 -0.38 -11.05
C GLY A 516 1.46 0.71 -10.00
N GLN A 517 0.22 0.91 -9.59
CA GLN A 517 -0.22 1.88 -8.60
C GLN A 517 -1.25 1.25 -7.69
N SER A 518 -1.11 1.42 -6.36
CA SER A 518 -2.12 1.00 -5.39
C SER A 518 -3.30 1.98 -5.41
N VAL A 519 -4.18 1.86 -6.41
CA VAL A 519 -5.32 2.77 -6.60
C VAL A 519 -6.49 2.32 -5.73
N ASN A 520 -6.81 3.10 -4.71
CA ASN A 520 -8.05 2.96 -3.94
C ASN A 520 -9.21 3.70 -4.63
N LEU A 521 -10.39 3.10 -4.59
CA LEU A 521 -11.64 3.77 -4.99
C LEU A 521 -12.51 3.98 -3.75
N PHE A 522 -13.20 5.11 -3.71
CA PHE A 522 -14.00 5.53 -2.56
C PHE A 522 -15.46 5.73 -2.97
N PHE A 523 -16.36 4.94 -2.41
CA PHE A 523 -17.77 5.04 -2.73
C PHE A 523 -18.61 5.23 -1.46
N PRO A 524 -19.49 6.23 -1.42
CA PRO A 524 -20.41 6.39 -0.31
C PRO A 524 -21.43 5.25 -0.30
N THR A 525 -22.08 5.02 0.85
CA THR A 525 -23.19 4.09 0.95
C THR A 525 -24.37 4.54 0.09
N GLY A 526 -25.00 3.59 -0.62
CA GLY A 526 -26.15 3.89 -1.47
C GLY A 526 -25.82 4.43 -2.86
N VAL A 527 -24.54 4.41 -3.25
CA VAL A 527 -24.12 4.75 -4.62
C VAL A 527 -24.75 3.83 -5.66
N ASP A 528 -25.05 4.37 -6.84
CA ASP A 528 -25.59 3.60 -7.96
C ASP A 528 -24.58 2.52 -8.41
N ARG A 529 -25.07 1.29 -8.56
CA ARG A 529 -24.26 0.14 -9.01
C ARG A 529 -23.75 0.32 -10.45
N SER A 530 -24.49 1.00 -11.32
CA SER A 530 -24.03 1.30 -12.68
C SER A 530 -22.82 2.21 -12.66
N TYR A 531 -22.80 3.22 -11.79
CA TYR A 531 -21.65 4.11 -11.62
C TYR A 531 -20.42 3.35 -11.09
N VAL A 532 -20.59 2.45 -10.12
CA VAL A 532 -19.49 1.58 -9.65
C VAL A 532 -18.92 0.77 -10.81
N ASN A 533 -19.79 0.13 -11.60
CA ASN A 533 -19.38 -0.61 -12.80
C ASN A 533 -18.61 0.28 -13.79
N ASP A 534 -19.13 1.45 -14.11
CA ASP A 534 -18.53 2.38 -15.07
C ASP A 534 -17.12 2.81 -14.66
N VAL A 535 -16.91 3.08 -13.37
CA VAL A 535 -15.57 3.43 -12.85
C VAL A 535 -14.58 2.27 -13.03
N HIS A 536 -15.01 1.03 -12.77
CA HIS A 536 -14.16 -0.15 -12.90
C HIS A 536 -13.85 -0.49 -14.36
N VAL A 537 -14.86 -0.42 -15.23
CA VAL A 537 -14.68 -0.61 -16.67
C VAL A 537 -13.79 0.49 -17.27
N LYS A 538 -13.94 1.75 -16.80
CA LYS A 538 -13.05 2.85 -17.19
C LYS A 538 -11.61 2.54 -16.80
N ALA A 539 -11.35 2.04 -15.60
CA ALA A 539 -9.99 1.71 -15.15
C ALA A 539 -9.29 0.71 -16.09
N TRP A 540 -10.00 -0.34 -16.51
CA TRP A 540 -9.49 -1.29 -17.50
C TRP A 540 -9.25 -0.64 -18.86
N LYS A 541 -10.25 0.10 -19.40
CA LYS A 541 -10.16 0.74 -20.71
C LYS A 541 -9.04 1.77 -20.81
N GLU A 542 -8.79 2.51 -19.75
CA GLU A 542 -7.71 3.50 -19.66
C GLU A 542 -6.33 2.88 -19.40
N GLY A 543 -6.23 1.56 -19.32
CA GLY A 543 -4.95 0.84 -19.24
C GLY A 543 -4.27 0.87 -17.86
N LEU A 544 -5.04 0.96 -16.78
CA LEU A 544 -4.50 0.71 -15.45
C LEU A 544 -4.06 -0.76 -15.33
N LYS A 545 -3.03 -1.03 -14.53
CA LYS A 545 -2.56 -2.40 -14.26
C LYS A 545 -3.32 -3.06 -13.11
N GLY A 546 -4.02 -2.27 -12.29
CA GLY A 546 -4.80 -2.83 -11.19
C GLY A 546 -5.59 -1.79 -10.43
N LEU A 547 -6.49 -2.29 -9.56
CA LEU A 547 -7.24 -1.55 -8.56
C LEU A 547 -7.07 -2.24 -7.20
N TYR A 548 -6.67 -1.45 -6.19
CA TYR A 548 -6.42 -1.93 -4.84
C TYR A 548 -7.76 -2.08 -4.06
N TYR A 549 -7.93 -1.43 -2.92
CA TYR A 549 -9.19 -1.53 -2.19
C TYR A 549 -10.34 -0.75 -2.83
N LEU A 550 -11.55 -1.27 -2.67
CA LEU A 550 -12.77 -0.51 -2.77
C LEU A 550 -13.18 -0.10 -1.34
N ARG A 551 -13.12 1.20 -1.07
CA ARG A 551 -13.43 1.77 0.24
C ARG A 551 -14.88 2.21 0.28
N THR A 552 -15.70 1.52 1.07
CA THR A 552 -17.07 1.93 1.37
C THR A 552 -17.27 2.02 2.87
N GLU A 553 -18.24 2.82 3.28
CA GLU A 553 -18.80 2.75 4.62
C GLU A 553 -20.08 1.90 4.55
N SER A 554 -20.11 0.74 5.17
CA SER A 554 -21.39 0.05 5.37
C SER A 554 -22.27 0.89 6.28
N LYS A 555 -23.61 0.92 6.06
CA LYS A 555 -24.54 1.63 6.95
C LYS A 555 -24.31 1.26 8.42
N VAL A 556 -24.09 -0.02 8.70
CA VAL A 556 -23.81 -0.54 10.05
C VAL A 556 -22.50 0.02 10.62
N ARG A 557 -21.44 0.16 9.81
CA ARG A 557 -20.18 0.77 10.24
C ARG A 557 -20.28 2.29 10.36
N ALA A 558 -21.01 2.95 9.47
CA ALA A 558 -21.20 4.39 9.50
C ALA A 558 -21.99 4.81 10.76
N GLU A 559 -23.06 4.11 11.10
CA GLU A 559 -23.82 4.34 12.33
C GLU A 559 -22.97 4.08 13.58
N THR A 560 -22.19 2.99 13.62
CA THR A 560 -21.31 2.68 14.76
C THR A 560 -20.20 3.72 14.94
N VAL A 561 -19.65 4.26 13.85
CA VAL A 561 -18.61 5.31 13.90
C VAL A 561 -19.21 6.67 14.27
N ALA A 562 -20.35 7.03 13.69
CA ALA A 562 -21.05 8.27 14.04
C ALA A 562 -21.52 8.27 15.50
N ASP A 563 -22.05 7.14 15.99
CA ASP A 563 -22.42 6.93 17.39
C ASP A 563 -21.19 6.97 18.32
N LYS A 564 -20.08 6.36 17.95
CA LYS A 564 -18.83 6.45 18.71
C LYS A 564 -18.27 7.88 18.74
N VAL A 565 -18.31 8.60 17.62
CA VAL A 565 -17.84 9.99 17.54
C VAL A 565 -18.79 10.90 18.31
N ALA A 566 -20.10 10.72 18.21
CA ALA A 566 -21.09 11.47 18.99
C ALA A 566 -20.95 11.19 20.50
N ARG A 567 -20.72 9.94 20.90
CA ARG A 567 -20.50 9.56 22.30
C ARG A 567 -19.16 10.05 22.84
N VAL A 568 -18.07 9.99 22.09
CA VAL A 568 -16.77 10.59 22.46
C VAL A 568 -16.86 12.12 22.54
N ALA A 569 -17.75 12.76 21.76
CA ALA A 569 -17.97 14.19 21.82
C ALA A 569 -18.81 14.64 23.04
N LEU A 570 -19.58 13.72 23.65
CA LEU A 570 -20.39 14.00 24.84
C LEU A 570 -19.66 13.74 26.16
N VAL A 571 -18.51 13.02 26.12
CA VAL A 571 -17.73 12.68 27.32
C VAL A 571 -16.51 13.60 27.39
N ASP A 572 -16.69 14.80 27.87
CA ASP A 572 -15.61 15.70 28.33
C ASP A 572 -15.29 15.42 29.83
N ASP A 573 -15.63 14.23 30.32
CA ASP A 573 -15.29 13.75 31.67
C ASP A 573 -14.41 12.50 31.57
N GLN A 574 -13.28 12.53 32.25
CA GLN A 574 -12.19 11.53 32.25
C GLN A 574 -12.59 10.16 32.81
N ARG A 575 -13.81 9.65 32.55
CA ARG A 575 -14.26 8.36 33.02
C ARG A 575 -14.15 7.29 31.96
N ASN A 576 -13.57 6.16 32.32
CA ASN A 576 -13.56 4.98 31.48
C ASN A 576 -14.96 4.34 31.48
N ILE A 577 -15.45 3.88 30.31
CA ILE A 577 -16.75 3.25 30.19
C ILE A 577 -16.57 1.80 29.77
N ILE A 578 -17.12 0.87 30.55
CA ILE A 578 -17.18 -0.55 30.22
C ILE A 578 -18.57 -0.85 29.67
N TYR A 579 -18.65 -1.24 28.40
CA TYR A 579 -19.88 -1.75 27.79
C TYR A 579 -19.90 -3.26 27.91
N GLY A 580 -20.93 -3.83 28.51
CA GLY A 580 -21.01 -5.27 28.70
C GLY A 580 -22.37 -5.73 29.19
N LYS A 581 -22.51 -7.01 29.51
CA LYS A 581 -23.68 -7.61 30.10
C LYS A 581 -23.43 -7.89 31.59
N ASP A 582 -24.44 -7.75 32.41
CA ASP A 582 -24.31 -7.99 33.84
C ASP A 582 -24.00 -9.45 34.16
N ASP A 583 -24.40 -10.41 33.34
CA ASP A 583 -24.15 -11.85 33.49
C ASP A 583 -22.89 -12.36 32.75
N CYS A 584 -22.12 -11.48 32.11
CA CYS A 584 -20.94 -11.86 31.35
C CYS A 584 -19.69 -12.00 32.24
N PRO A 585 -19.06 -13.19 32.33
CA PRO A 585 -17.88 -13.41 33.18
C PRO A 585 -16.70 -12.50 32.83
N TYR A 586 -16.48 -12.23 31.54
CA TYR A 586 -15.39 -11.34 31.07
C TYR A 586 -15.64 -9.87 31.42
N CYS A 587 -16.90 -9.45 31.48
CA CYS A 587 -17.25 -8.11 31.93
C CYS A 587 -17.05 -7.96 33.45
N HIS A 588 -17.30 -9.00 34.23
CA HIS A 588 -16.97 -9.04 35.63
C HIS A 588 -15.46 -8.95 35.87
N MET A 589 -14.66 -9.70 35.12
CA MET A 589 -13.19 -9.62 35.18
C MET A 589 -12.69 -8.21 34.84
N ALA A 590 -13.21 -7.57 33.79
CA ALA A 590 -12.84 -6.20 33.45
C ALA A 590 -13.22 -5.20 34.57
N LYS A 591 -14.43 -5.29 35.12
CA LYS A 591 -14.85 -4.47 36.28
C LYS A 591 -13.91 -4.62 37.46
N GLU A 592 -13.51 -5.86 37.77
CA GLU A 592 -12.61 -6.14 38.89
C GLU A 592 -11.19 -5.64 38.64
N GLU A 593 -10.67 -5.76 37.42
CA GLU A 593 -9.36 -5.23 37.04
C GLU A 593 -9.31 -3.70 37.16
N PHE A 594 -10.34 -2.98 36.72
CA PHE A 594 -10.44 -1.54 36.90
C PHE A 594 -10.52 -1.16 38.39
N ARG A 595 -11.20 -1.97 39.18
CA ARG A 595 -11.31 -1.78 40.65
C ARG A 595 -9.97 -2.01 41.35
N ILE A 596 -9.23 -3.06 40.98
CA ILE A 596 -7.91 -3.37 41.53
C ILE A 596 -6.90 -2.26 41.19
N LEU A 597 -6.96 -1.73 39.98
CA LEU A 597 -6.09 -0.65 39.51
C LEU A 597 -6.52 0.75 40.00
N ASN A 598 -7.61 0.83 40.77
CA ASN A 598 -8.21 2.08 41.25
C ASN A 598 -8.53 3.09 40.13
N ILE A 599 -8.97 2.57 38.95
CA ILE A 599 -9.34 3.37 37.79
C ILE A 599 -10.86 3.58 37.84
N PRO A 600 -11.37 4.81 37.88
CA PRO A 600 -12.81 5.05 37.88
C PRO A 600 -13.40 4.68 36.52
N TYR A 601 -14.57 4.03 36.50
CA TYR A 601 -15.29 3.65 35.32
C TYR A 601 -16.81 3.71 35.52
N ASP A 602 -17.53 3.89 34.43
CA ASP A 602 -18.98 3.70 34.35
C ASP A 602 -19.27 2.41 33.58
N PHE A 603 -20.23 1.62 34.05
CA PHE A 603 -20.66 0.40 33.38
C PHE A 603 -21.98 0.65 32.68
N ILE A 604 -22.05 0.29 31.39
CA ILE A 604 -23.28 0.37 30.58
C ILE A 604 -23.64 -1.04 30.16
N ASP A 605 -24.78 -1.50 30.66
CA ASP A 605 -25.40 -2.76 30.25
C ASP A 605 -25.96 -2.59 28.82
N ILE A 606 -25.46 -3.41 27.88
CA ILE A 606 -25.84 -3.34 26.47
C ILE A 606 -27.15 -4.05 26.15
N GLU A 607 -27.76 -4.72 27.13
CA GLU A 607 -29.08 -5.37 26.98
C GLU A 607 -30.21 -4.51 27.54
N LYS A 608 -29.93 -3.43 28.21
CA LYS A 608 -30.87 -2.39 28.65
C LYS A 608 -30.71 -1.13 27.79
#